data_5c166d0e6faecda3e66634d1989ae4d7
#
_entry.id   5c166d0e6faecda3e66634d1989ae4d7
#
_cell.length_a   1.000
_cell.length_b   1.000
_cell.length_c   1.000
_cell.angle_alpha   90.00
_cell.angle_beta   90.00
_cell.angle_gamma   90.00
#
_symmetry.space_group_name_H-M   'P 1'
#
loop_
_entity.id
_entity.type
_entity.pdbx_description
1 polymer ?
#
loop_
_entity_poly.entity_id
_entity_poly.type
_entity_poly.pdbx_seq_one_letter_code
_entity_poly.pdbx_strand_id
1 'polypeptide(L)'
;MKSVIQSILAIIILSACSAGLSLKNSSSLVQVNAPAGNFLGEGEENFYVFKGIPYAQPPVGDLRWKAPKNLSAKDEVIDATKFKSECIQPGTEGLIPNRNVSV
;
A
#
# COMPACT_ATOMS: atom_id res chain seq x y z
N MET A 1 -18.09 -1.46 57.49
CA MET A 1 -17.88 -2.51 56.49
C MET A 1 -18.66 -2.27 55.20
N LYS A 2 -19.90 -1.92 55.19
CA LYS A 2 -20.68 -1.64 53.97
C LYS A 2 -20.16 -0.45 53.15
N SER A 3 -19.67 0.61 53.78
CA SER A 3 -19.11 1.80 53.11
C SER A 3 -17.80 1.56 52.37
N VAL A 4 -16.93 0.70 52.90
CA VAL A 4 -15.65 0.35 52.29
C VAL A 4 -15.83 -0.51 51.05
N ILE A 5 -16.80 -1.42 51.09
CA ILE A 5 -17.12 -2.30 49.94
C ILE A 5 -17.69 -1.46 48.79
N GLN A 6 -18.49 -0.44 49.06
CA GLN A 6 -19.07 0.41 48.05
C GLN A 6 -18.03 1.30 47.37
N SER A 7 -17.01 1.76 48.14
CA SER A 7 -15.89 2.54 47.60
C SER A 7 -14.97 1.71 46.69
N ILE A 8 -14.75 0.45 47.04
CA ILE A 8 -13.93 -0.49 46.23
C ILE A 8 -14.63 -0.83 44.91
N LEU A 9 -15.95 -1.01 44.94
CA LEU A 9 -16.74 -1.31 43.75
C LEU A 9 -16.73 -0.14 42.74
N ALA A 10 -16.75 1.10 43.22
CA ALA A 10 -16.67 2.29 42.36
C ALA A 10 -15.32 2.47 41.66
N ILE A 11 -14.22 2.07 42.30
CA ILE A 11 -12.88 2.16 41.72
C ILE A 11 -12.67 1.13 40.62
N ILE A 12 -13.26 -0.06 40.70
CA ILE A 12 -13.17 -1.11 39.70
C ILE A 12 -13.87 -0.73 38.39
N ILE A 13 -14.95 0.05 38.45
CA ILE A 13 -15.73 0.46 37.27
C ILE A 13 -14.99 1.54 36.46
N LEU A 14 -14.12 2.36 37.04
CA LEU A 14 -13.36 3.42 36.35
C LEU A 14 -12.16 2.89 35.57
N SER A 15 -11.73 1.66 35.83
CA SER A 15 -10.55 1.05 35.18
C SER A 15 -10.85 0.40 33.82
N ALA A 16 -12.10 0.32 33.39
CA ALA A 16 -12.51 -0.43 32.19
C ALA A 16 -12.58 0.43 30.90
N CYS A 17 -12.20 1.71 30.92
CA CYS A 17 -12.40 2.63 29.80
C CYS A 17 -11.13 2.98 29.03
N SER A 18 -10.15 2.07 28.93
CA SER A 18 -8.91 2.29 28.15
C SER A 18 -8.71 1.25 27.04
N ALA A 19 -9.78 0.63 26.55
CA ALA A 19 -9.73 -0.08 25.27
C ALA A 19 -9.81 0.97 24.15
N GLY A 20 -8.66 1.58 23.80
CA GLY A 20 -8.55 2.40 22.62
C GLY A 20 -8.94 1.56 21.41
N LEU A 21 -10.05 1.91 20.77
CA LEU A 21 -10.39 1.42 19.43
C LEU A 21 -9.28 1.90 18.50
N SER A 22 -8.29 1.05 18.28
CA SER A 22 -7.40 1.19 17.14
C SER A 22 -8.24 0.89 15.90
N LEU A 23 -8.72 1.92 15.24
CA LEU A 23 -9.26 1.81 13.89
C LEU A 23 -8.12 1.35 12.99
N LYS A 24 -7.97 0.04 12.85
CA LYS A 24 -7.19 -0.56 11.80
C LYS A 24 -7.90 -0.20 10.50
N ASN A 25 -7.34 0.73 9.73
CA ASN A 25 -7.68 0.87 8.33
C ASN A 25 -7.40 -0.48 7.67
N SER A 26 -8.44 -1.26 7.46
CA SER A 26 -8.36 -2.50 6.72
C SER A 26 -8.33 -2.13 5.24
N SER A 27 -7.13 -1.83 4.72
CA SER A 27 -6.97 -1.81 3.26
C SER A 27 -7.26 -3.22 2.76
N SER A 28 -8.29 -3.37 1.96
CA SER A 28 -8.61 -4.62 1.27
C SER A 28 -7.79 -4.71 -0.01
N LEU A 29 -7.30 -5.92 -0.34
CA LEU A 29 -6.66 -6.13 -1.63
C LEU A 29 -7.73 -6.25 -2.72
N VAL A 30 -7.53 -5.56 -3.82
CA VAL A 30 -8.43 -5.55 -4.97
C VAL A 30 -7.65 -5.96 -6.22
N GLN A 31 -8.20 -6.88 -7.00
CA GLN A 31 -7.63 -7.30 -8.29
C GLN A 31 -8.48 -6.78 -9.43
N VAL A 32 -7.83 -6.19 -10.43
CA VAL A 32 -8.47 -5.68 -11.64
C VAL A 32 -7.83 -6.33 -12.86
N ASN A 33 -8.67 -6.82 -13.76
CA ASN A 33 -8.25 -7.34 -15.06
C ASN A 33 -8.35 -6.24 -16.11
N ALA A 34 -7.25 -5.93 -16.75
CA ALA A 34 -7.17 -4.95 -17.81
C ALA A 34 -6.51 -5.57 -19.08
N PRO A 35 -6.67 -4.95 -20.26
CA PRO A 35 -6.02 -5.45 -21.46
C PRO A 35 -4.49 -5.59 -21.38
N ALA A 36 -3.88 -4.82 -20.48
CA ALA A 36 -2.43 -4.85 -20.24
C ALA A 36 -1.99 -5.91 -19.21
N GLY A 37 -2.93 -6.58 -18.53
CA GLY A 37 -2.65 -7.62 -17.54
C GLY A 37 -3.54 -7.54 -16.31
N ASN A 38 -3.25 -8.36 -15.32
CA ASN A 38 -3.95 -8.43 -14.05
C ASN A 38 -3.18 -7.62 -13.01
N PHE A 39 -3.84 -6.70 -12.32
CA PHE A 39 -3.20 -5.80 -11.36
C PHE A 39 -3.81 -5.98 -9.97
N LEU A 40 -2.96 -6.13 -8.96
CA LEU A 40 -3.34 -6.17 -7.56
C LEU A 40 -3.10 -4.80 -6.93
N GLY A 41 -4.15 -4.14 -6.45
CA GLY A 41 -4.10 -2.84 -5.78
C GLY A 41 -4.65 -2.89 -4.36
N GLU A 42 -4.72 -1.74 -3.72
CA GLU A 42 -5.28 -1.54 -2.39
C GLU A 42 -6.64 -0.87 -2.51
N GLY A 43 -7.64 -1.41 -1.80
CA GLY A 43 -8.97 -0.82 -1.66
C GLY A 43 -9.05 0.04 -0.41
N GLU A 44 -9.46 1.26 -0.58
CA GLU A 44 -9.86 2.18 0.48
C GLU A 44 -11.39 2.30 0.51
N GLU A 45 -11.93 3.04 1.45
CA GLU A 45 -13.37 3.09 1.71
C GLU A 45 -14.21 3.48 0.47
N ASN A 46 -13.71 4.40 -0.37
CA ASN A 46 -14.43 4.91 -1.53
C ASN A 46 -13.63 4.91 -2.85
N PHE A 47 -12.43 4.36 -2.86
CA PHE A 47 -11.58 4.34 -4.05
C PHE A 47 -10.57 3.18 -4.01
N TYR A 48 -9.99 2.89 -5.15
CA TYR A 48 -8.92 1.89 -5.30
C TYR A 48 -7.63 2.57 -5.69
N VAL A 49 -6.53 2.11 -5.10
CA VAL A 49 -5.19 2.66 -5.33
C VAL A 49 -4.33 1.61 -6.01
N PHE A 50 -3.78 1.98 -7.16
CA PHE A 50 -2.80 1.17 -7.88
C PHE A 50 -1.52 1.98 -8.04
N LYS A 51 -0.42 1.46 -7.51
CA LYS A 51 0.91 2.08 -7.52
C LYS A 51 1.83 1.27 -8.42
N GLY A 52 2.73 1.95 -9.14
CA GLY A 52 3.75 1.24 -9.93
C GLY A 52 3.21 0.39 -11.08
N ILE A 53 2.12 0.82 -11.74
CA ILE A 53 1.63 0.21 -12.98
C ILE A 53 2.68 0.46 -14.07
N PRO A 54 3.19 -0.60 -14.76
CA PRO A 54 4.11 -0.41 -15.86
C PRO A 54 3.46 0.35 -17.02
N TYR A 55 4.10 1.39 -17.49
CA TYR A 55 3.63 2.18 -18.64
C TYR A 55 3.77 1.43 -19.97
N ALA A 56 4.87 0.70 -20.14
CA ALA A 56 5.23 0.00 -21.36
C ALA A 56 6.17 -1.17 -21.06
N GLN A 57 6.55 -1.93 -22.05
CA GLN A 57 7.64 -2.90 -21.93
C GLN A 57 8.94 -2.20 -21.52
N PRO A 58 9.79 -2.81 -20.68
CA PRO A 58 11.07 -2.24 -20.28
C PRO A 58 11.90 -1.84 -21.50
N PRO A 59 12.48 -0.63 -21.55
CA PRO A 59 13.28 -0.15 -22.68
C PRO A 59 14.73 -0.68 -22.60
N VAL A 60 14.87 -2.00 -22.60
CA VAL A 60 16.15 -2.69 -22.50
C VAL A 60 16.46 -3.47 -23.79
N GLY A 61 17.72 -3.82 -24.00
CA GLY A 61 18.15 -4.56 -25.19
C GLY A 61 17.73 -3.86 -26.50
N ASP A 62 17.04 -4.59 -27.35
CA ASP A 62 16.57 -4.09 -28.65
C ASP A 62 15.50 -2.99 -28.56
N LEU A 63 14.88 -2.81 -27.40
CA LEU A 63 13.87 -1.75 -27.17
C LEU A 63 14.50 -0.42 -26.72
N ARG A 64 15.78 -0.40 -26.42
CA ARG A 64 16.48 0.82 -26.01
C ARG A 64 16.45 1.85 -27.14
N TRP A 65 16.11 3.08 -26.80
CA TRP A 65 15.99 4.22 -27.75
C TRP A 65 14.92 4.05 -28.83
N LYS A 66 14.00 3.09 -28.67
CA LYS A 66 12.83 2.92 -29.54
C LYS A 66 11.56 3.46 -28.90
N ALA A 67 10.54 3.66 -29.73
CA ALA A 67 9.21 4.04 -29.23
C ALA A 67 8.69 3.01 -28.23
N PRO A 68 7.97 3.42 -27.18
CA PRO A 68 7.40 2.51 -26.20
C PRO A 68 6.51 1.45 -26.87
N LYS A 69 6.63 0.22 -26.42
CA LYS A 69 5.75 -0.89 -26.83
C LYS A 69 4.77 -1.20 -25.70
N ASN A 70 3.54 -1.48 -26.07
CA ASN A 70 2.51 -1.90 -25.12
C ASN A 70 2.96 -3.13 -24.34
N LEU A 71 2.51 -3.21 -23.09
CA LEU A 71 2.66 -4.43 -22.32
C LEU A 71 1.95 -5.57 -23.03
N SER A 72 2.59 -6.71 -23.07
CA SER A 72 1.91 -7.96 -23.44
C SER A 72 1.13 -8.43 -22.22
N ALA A 73 -0.16 -8.71 -22.40
CA ALA A 73 -0.95 -9.34 -21.35
C ALA A 73 -0.25 -10.62 -20.87
N LYS A 74 -0.03 -10.72 -19.59
CA LYS A 74 0.50 -11.90 -18.92
C LYS A 74 -0.56 -12.43 -17.99
N ASP A 75 -0.62 -13.75 -17.82
CA ASP A 75 -1.50 -14.39 -16.82
C ASP A 75 -1.04 -14.11 -15.40
N GLU A 76 0.19 -13.63 -15.22
CA GLU A 76 0.76 -13.24 -13.94
C GLU A 76 0.11 -11.97 -13.39
N VAL A 77 -0.21 -12.00 -12.11
CA VAL A 77 -0.73 -10.83 -11.39
C VAL A 77 0.41 -9.87 -11.06
N ILE A 78 0.32 -8.65 -11.54
CA ILE A 78 1.27 -7.58 -11.25
C ILE A 78 0.90 -6.94 -9.91
N ASP A 79 1.80 -7.03 -8.94
CA ASP A 79 1.65 -6.32 -7.66
C ASP A 79 1.79 -4.81 -7.88
N ALA A 80 0.68 -4.10 -7.75
CA ALA A 80 0.56 -2.65 -7.84
C ALA A 80 0.20 -2.01 -6.48
N THR A 81 0.46 -2.68 -5.37
CA THR A 81 0.28 -2.10 -4.03
C THR A 81 1.41 -1.13 -3.65
N LYS A 82 2.57 -1.23 -4.32
CA LYS A 82 3.76 -0.43 -4.02
C LYS A 82 4.30 0.26 -5.28
N PHE A 83 4.88 1.45 -5.08
CA PHE A 83 5.66 2.09 -6.12
C PHE A 83 6.86 1.22 -6.51
N LYS A 84 7.18 1.19 -7.78
CA LYS A 84 8.39 0.57 -8.31
C LYS A 84 9.60 1.50 -8.13
N SER A 85 10.76 1.03 -8.57
CA SER A 85 12.00 1.82 -8.51
C SER A 85 11.87 3.16 -9.25
N GLU A 86 12.44 4.19 -8.67
CA GLU A 86 12.52 5.50 -9.30
C GLU A 86 13.53 5.52 -10.45
N CYS A 87 13.36 6.47 -11.36
CA CYS A 87 14.40 6.80 -12.33
C CYS A 87 15.63 7.32 -11.61
N ILE A 88 16.83 6.96 -12.10
CA ILE A 88 18.09 7.48 -11.58
C ILE A 88 18.13 8.99 -11.86
N GLN A 89 18.18 9.80 -10.80
CA GLN A 89 18.22 11.25 -10.87
C GLN A 89 19.05 11.81 -9.70
N PRO A 90 19.92 12.82 -9.93
CA PRO A 90 20.68 13.42 -8.85
C PRO A 90 19.76 14.26 -7.95
N GLY A 91 20.04 14.32 -6.65
CA GLY A 91 19.47 15.32 -5.73
C GLY A 91 18.15 14.97 -5.05
N THR A 92 17.63 13.76 -5.19
CA THR A 92 16.40 13.31 -4.47
C THR A 92 16.70 12.57 -3.17
N GLU A 93 17.96 12.48 -2.79
CA GLU A 93 18.40 11.84 -1.54
C GLU A 93 17.83 12.61 -0.34
N GLY A 94 16.95 11.95 0.39
CA GLY A 94 16.30 12.50 1.59
C GLY A 94 14.90 13.11 1.40
N LEU A 95 14.40 13.26 0.18
CA LEU A 95 13.05 13.80 -0.08
C LEU A 95 11.95 12.74 -0.06
N ILE A 96 12.30 11.47 -0.28
CA ILE A 96 11.34 10.36 -0.30
C ILE A 96 11.82 9.27 0.67
N PRO A 97 11.10 9.04 1.77
CA PRO A 97 11.42 7.92 2.65
C PRO A 97 11.13 6.61 1.92
N ASN A 98 12.07 5.66 2.01
CA ASN A 98 11.92 4.30 1.47
C ASN A 98 12.20 4.12 -0.03
N ARG A 99 13.33 4.63 -0.49
CA ARG A 99 13.76 4.49 -1.88
C ARG A 99 14.45 3.14 -2.12
N ASN A 100 13.86 2.29 -2.95
CA ASN A 100 14.56 1.15 -3.54
C ASN A 100 15.16 1.59 -4.89
N VAL A 101 16.42 1.99 -4.88
CA VAL A 101 17.16 2.26 -6.11
C VAL A 101 17.65 0.92 -6.64
N SER A 102 17.13 0.48 -7.79
CA SER A 102 17.70 -0.65 -8.52
C SER A 102 18.91 -0.16 -9.32
N VAL A 103 20.08 -0.73 -9.04
CA VAL A 103 21.29 -0.55 -9.83
C VAL A 103 21.30 -1.56 -10.98
#